data_b824059a31ed6405d191ea9285e6bf10
#
_entry.id   b824059a31ed6405d191ea9285e6bf10
#
_cell.length_a   1.000
_cell.length_b   1.000
_cell.length_c   1.000
_cell.angle_alpha   90.00
_cell.angle_beta   90.00
_cell.angle_gamma   90.00
#
_symmetry.space_group_name_H-M   'P 1'
#
loop_
_entity.id
_entity.type
_entity.pdbx_description
1 polymer ?
#
loop_
_entity_poly.entity_id
_entity_poly.type
_entity_poly.pdbx_seq_one_letter_code
_entity_poly.pdbx_strand_id
1 'polypeptide(L)'
;MSNKKTKDEIEHCFEVANEAYKQLFWSIDRLTYMSWGVSKLQYTFYEDMPSLLLRVSGMLHKGYVIVSLDEGADAYVITLMTVRRVVKKTMKDIYCDTLGSTIDELIERPAGMNDETYRNKALQDSAKKMNMQTI
;
A
#
# COMPACT_ATOMS: atom_id res chain seq x y z
N MET A 1 -23.83 -10.14 13.61
CA MET A 1 -22.96 -9.52 14.61
C MET A 1 -22.82 -8.05 14.34
N SER A 2 -23.06 -7.27 15.34
CA SER A 2 -22.89 -5.83 15.19
C SER A 2 -21.43 -5.47 15.41
N ASN A 3 -20.70 -5.23 14.34
CA ASN A 3 -19.33 -4.71 14.40
C ASN A 3 -19.31 -3.21 14.18
N LYS A 4 -20.36 -2.55 14.63
CA LYS A 4 -20.46 -1.10 14.49
C LYS A 4 -19.42 -0.44 15.37
N LYS A 5 -18.49 0.26 14.73
CA LYS A 5 -17.41 0.97 15.41
C LYS A 5 -17.92 2.28 16.00
N THR A 6 -17.37 2.67 17.13
CA THR A 6 -17.66 3.95 17.74
C THR A 6 -17.03 5.09 16.93
N LYS A 7 -17.49 6.32 17.19
CA LYS A 7 -16.90 7.49 16.54
C LYS A 7 -15.41 7.60 16.86
N ASP A 8 -15.01 7.33 18.10
CA ASP A 8 -13.60 7.40 18.51
C ASP A 8 -12.77 6.34 17.81
N GLU A 9 -13.31 5.12 17.64
CA GLU A 9 -12.62 4.07 16.90
C GLU A 9 -12.42 4.44 15.44
N ILE A 10 -13.42 5.07 14.81
CA ILE A 10 -13.34 5.51 13.43
C ILE A 10 -12.30 6.61 13.28
N GLU A 11 -12.26 7.57 14.18
CA GLU A 11 -11.26 8.63 14.16
C GLU A 11 -9.85 8.07 14.34
N HIS A 12 -9.69 7.11 15.25
CA HIS A 12 -8.41 6.43 15.44
C HIS A 12 -7.98 5.69 14.17
N CYS A 13 -8.92 5.01 13.52
CA CYS A 13 -8.64 4.32 12.25
C CYS A 13 -8.13 5.30 11.18
N PHE A 14 -8.76 6.46 11.08
CA PHE A 14 -8.33 7.50 10.14
C PHE A 14 -6.91 7.98 10.47
N GLU A 15 -6.61 8.21 11.75
CA GLU A 15 -5.29 8.66 12.17
C GLU A 15 -4.21 7.61 11.85
N VAL A 16 -4.49 6.35 12.11
CA VAL A 16 -3.57 5.25 11.81
C VAL A 16 -3.32 5.16 10.31
N ALA A 17 -4.39 5.19 9.51
CA ALA A 17 -4.26 5.11 8.05
C ALA A 17 -3.48 6.31 7.49
N ASN A 18 -3.74 7.51 8.01
CA ASN A 18 -3.04 8.71 7.58
C ASN A 18 -1.55 8.64 7.92
N GLU A 19 -1.23 8.14 9.11
CA GLU A 19 0.16 7.95 9.52
C GLU A 19 0.86 6.90 8.67
N ALA A 20 0.19 5.78 8.39
CA ALA A 20 0.72 4.75 7.50
C ALA A 20 1.01 5.32 6.11
N TYR A 21 0.12 6.14 5.59
CA TYR A 21 0.32 6.80 4.30
C TYR A 21 1.59 7.66 4.30
N LYS A 22 1.80 8.45 5.34
CA LYS A 22 3.01 9.28 5.47
C LYS A 22 4.26 8.42 5.56
N GLN A 23 4.19 7.31 6.29
CA GLN A 23 5.33 6.43 6.50
C GLN A 23 5.75 5.66 5.24
N LEU A 24 4.86 5.54 4.24
CA LEU A 24 5.24 4.98 2.94
C LEU A 24 6.45 5.72 2.36
N PHE A 25 6.46 7.04 2.51
CA PHE A 25 7.48 7.89 1.90
C PHE A 25 8.79 7.96 2.71
N TRP A 26 8.88 7.22 3.82
CA TRP A 26 10.13 7.08 4.55
C TRP A 26 11.13 6.18 3.83
N SER A 27 10.64 5.27 2.99
CA SER A 27 11.49 4.30 2.28
C SER A 27 11.32 4.30 0.77
N ILE A 28 10.39 5.11 0.24
CA ILE A 28 10.22 5.28 -1.21
C ILE A 28 10.07 6.78 -1.53
N ASP A 29 10.35 7.13 -2.77
CA ASP A 29 10.12 8.49 -3.24
C ASP A 29 8.74 8.62 -3.91
N ARG A 30 8.39 9.83 -4.26
CA ARG A 30 7.09 10.13 -4.85
C ARG A 30 6.91 9.48 -6.22
N LEU A 31 7.97 9.40 -7.01
CA LEU A 31 7.91 8.77 -8.33
C LEU A 31 7.64 7.26 -8.22
N THR A 32 8.26 6.60 -7.26
CA THR A 32 7.99 5.19 -6.98
C THR A 32 6.52 4.99 -6.61
N TYR A 33 5.99 5.82 -5.72
CA TYR A 33 4.58 5.76 -5.37
C TYR A 33 3.67 5.93 -6.59
N MET A 34 3.99 6.90 -7.46
CA MET A 34 3.20 7.14 -8.67
C MET A 34 3.18 5.93 -9.61
N SER A 35 4.27 5.16 -9.64
CA SER A 35 4.33 3.96 -10.49
C SER A 35 3.36 2.87 -10.05
N TRP A 36 2.91 2.89 -8.81
CA TRP A 36 1.94 1.91 -8.29
C TRP A 36 0.57 2.05 -8.93
N GLY A 37 0.25 3.18 -9.54
CA GLY A 37 -1.04 3.41 -10.19
C GLY A 37 -2.19 3.36 -9.19
N VAL A 38 -2.05 4.07 -8.07
CA VAL A 38 -3.07 4.10 -7.02
C VAL A 38 -4.32 4.82 -7.55
N SER A 39 -5.44 4.11 -7.61
CA SER A 39 -6.72 4.64 -8.07
C SER A 39 -7.74 4.82 -6.94
N LYS A 40 -7.46 4.28 -5.76
CA LYS A 40 -8.32 4.40 -4.59
C LYS A 40 -7.44 4.43 -3.35
N LEU A 41 -7.73 5.34 -2.44
CA LEU A 41 -7.03 5.49 -1.17
C LEU A 41 -8.10 5.69 -0.10
N GLN A 42 -8.20 4.74 0.83
CA GLN A 42 -9.25 4.74 1.85
C GLN A 42 -8.70 4.26 3.18
N TYR A 43 -9.43 4.56 4.26
CA TYR A 43 -9.18 3.95 5.55
C TYR A 43 -10.35 3.02 5.88
N THR A 44 -10.05 1.92 6.54
CA THR A 44 -11.06 0.91 6.86
C THR A 44 -10.54 0.00 7.98
N PHE A 45 -11.42 -0.82 8.52
CA PHE A 45 -11.01 -1.90 9.42
C PHE A 45 -10.89 -3.19 8.61
N TYR A 46 -9.79 -3.88 8.79
CA TYR A 46 -9.57 -5.20 8.21
C TYR A 46 -9.17 -6.14 9.32
N GLU A 47 -9.95 -7.19 9.52
CA GLU A 47 -9.77 -8.13 10.65
C GLU A 47 -9.65 -7.38 11.99
N ASP A 48 -10.52 -6.38 12.19
CA ASP A 48 -10.57 -5.50 13.37
C ASP A 48 -9.32 -4.63 13.57
N MET A 49 -8.43 -4.57 12.59
CA MET A 49 -7.27 -3.68 12.63
C MET A 49 -7.54 -2.40 11.84
N PRO A 50 -7.16 -1.23 12.39
CA PRO A 50 -7.21 0.01 11.61
C PRO A 50 -6.25 -0.10 10.43
N SER A 51 -6.72 0.24 9.24
CA SER A 51 -6.02 -0.08 8.01
C SER A 51 -6.10 1.02 6.97
N LEU A 52 -5.05 1.10 6.15
CA LEU A 52 -5.00 1.89 4.93
C LEU A 52 -5.24 0.95 3.75
N LEU A 53 -6.21 1.28 2.90
CA LEU A 53 -6.53 0.49 1.72
C LEU A 53 -6.15 1.27 0.47
N LEU A 54 -5.37 0.62 -0.40
CA LEU A 54 -4.98 1.17 -1.69
C LEU A 54 -5.43 0.22 -2.79
N ARG A 55 -5.96 0.76 -3.87
CA ARG A 55 -6.15 -0.01 -5.08
C ARG A 55 -5.03 0.36 -6.05
N VAL A 56 -4.25 -0.64 -6.45
CA VAL A 56 -3.03 -0.43 -7.23
C VAL A 56 -3.09 -1.16 -8.56
N SER A 57 -2.25 -0.71 -9.50
CA SER A 57 -2.06 -1.34 -10.79
C SER A 57 -0.57 -1.42 -11.07
N GLY A 58 0.14 -2.17 -10.22
CA GLY A 58 1.57 -2.37 -10.36
C GLY A 58 1.90 -3.49 -11.33
N MET A 59 3.19 -3.71 -11.58
CA MET A 59 3.64 -4.73 -12.52
C MET A 59 3.41 -6.14 -12.02
N LEU A 60 3.60 -6.36 -10.71
CA LEU A 60 3.50 -7.67 -10.10
C LEU A 60 2.13 -7.94 -9.48
N HIS A 61 1.38 -6.88 -9.18
CA HIS A 61 0.09 -7.02 -8.51
C HIS A 61 -0.86 -5.92 -8.95
N LYS A 62 -2.04 -6.33 -9.38
CA LYS A 62 -3.17 -5.43 -9.67
C LYS A 62 -4.32 -5.83 -8.75
N GLY A 63 -4.78 -4.90 -7.91
CA GLY A 63 -5.83 -5.17 -6.95
C GLY A 63 -5.68 -4.30 -5.72
N TYR A 64 -5.94 -4.87 -4.54
CA TYR A 64 -5.89 -4.12 -3.29
C TYR A 64 -4.65 -4.42 -2.50
N VAL A 65 -4.11 -3.39 -1.87
CA VAL A 65 -3.08 -3.50 -0.84
C VAL A 65 -3.70 -2.96 0.44
N ILE A 66 -3.74 -3.77 1.48
CA ILE A 66 -4.27 -3.37 2.78
C ILE A 66 -3.11 -3.33 3.76
N VAL A 67 -2.86 -2.15 4.32
CA VAL A 67 -1.82 -1.94 5.33
C VAL A 67 -2.53 -1.81 6.67
N SER A 68 -2.45 -2.84 7.49
CA SER A 68 -3.14 -2.90 8.77
C SER A 68 -2.15 -2.71 9.92
N LEU A 69 -2.54 -1.94 10.93
CA LEU A 69 -1.72 -1.80 12.13
C LEU A 69 -2.16 -2.85 13.16
N ASP A 70 -1.25 -3.76 13.46
CA ASP A 70 -1.39 -4.67 14.59
C ASP A 70 -0.87 -3.94 15.82
N GLU A 71 -1.77 -3.35 16.58
CA GLU A 71 -1.41 -2.51 17.71
C GLU A 71 -0.74 -3.31 18.84
N GLY A 72 -1.11 -4.59 18.97
CA GLY A 72 -0.48 -5.46 19.98
C GLY A 72 0.98 -5.76 19.67
N ALA A 73 1.32 -5.89 18.39
CA ALA A 73 2.69 -6.14 17.94
C ALA A 73 3.45 -4.85 17.62
N ASP A 74 2.77 -3.72 17.57
CA ASP A 74 3.31 -2.43 17.13
C ASP A 74 4.02 -2.55 15.77
N ALA A 75 3.36 -3.23 14.84
CA ALA A 75 3.89 -3.49 13.50
C ALA A 75 2.75 -3.55 12.50
N TYR A 76 3.09 -3.42 11.23
CA TYR A 76 2.10 -3.48 10.15
C TYR A 76 1.98 -4.89 9.57
N VAL A 77 0.78 -5.19 9.08
CA VAL A 77 0.49 -6.39 8.30
C VAL A 77 0.07 -5.92 6.91
N ILE A 78 0.75 -6.42 5.89
CA ILE A 78 0.42 -6.10 4.49
C ILE A 78 -0.35 -7.27 3.90
N THR A 79 -1.56 -7.00 3.39
CA THR A 79 -2.39 -8.01 2.73
C THR A 79 -2.60 -7.61 1.27
N LEU A 80 -2.27 -8.51 0.35
CA LEU A 80 -2.55 -8.33 -1.07
C LEU A 80 -3.81 -9.09 -1.42
N MET A 81 -4.77 -8.41 -2.05
CA MET A 81 -6.02 -9.02 -2.51
C MET A 81 -6.21 -8.74 -3.99
N THR A 82 -6.84 -9.70 -4.69
CA THR A 82 -7.29 -9.49 -6.06
C THR A 82 -8.45 -8.49 -6.08
N VAL A 83 -8.81 -8.00 -7.28
CA VAL A 83 -9.97 -7.12 -7.43
C VAL A 83 -11.28 -7.80 -6.98
N ARG A 84 -11.29 -9.12 -6.93
CA ARG A 84 -12.43 -9.90 -6.42
C ARG A 84 -12.33 -10.17 -4.92
N ARG A 85 -11.37 -9.52 -4.25
CA ARG A 85 -11.15 -9.59 -2.80
C ARG A 85 -10.72 -10.97 -2.30
N VAL A 86 -9.97 -11.70 -3.13
CA VAL A 86 -9.34 -12.96 -2.74
C VAL A 86 -7.91 -12.65 -2.27
N VAL A 87 -7.57 -13.10 -1.07
CA VAL A 87 -6.24 -12.87 -0.50
C VAL A 87 -5.19 -13.64 -1.29
N LYS A 88 -4.18 -12.94 -1.79
CA LYS A 88 -3.04 -13.54 -2.49
C LYS A 88 -1.85 -13.76 -1.58
N LYS A 89 -1.61 -12.83 -0.68
CA LYS A 89 -0.44 -12.87 0.19
C LYS A 89 -0.68 -12.02 1.43
N THR A 90 -0.13 -12.45 2.55
CA THR A 90 -0.12 -11.70 3.80
C THR A 90 1.30 -11.69 4.36
N MET A 91 1.79 -10.51 4.73
CA MET A 91 3.10 -10.35 5.37
C MET A 91 2.93 -9.62 6.68
N LYS A 92 3.51 -10.16 7.73
CA LYS A 92 3.45 -9.59 9.09
C LYS A 92 4.80 -8.98 9.47
N ASP A 93 4.79 -8.27 10.59
CA ASP A 93 6.02 -7.71 11.21
C ASP A 93 6.74 -6.74 10.29
N ILE A 94 5.98 -5.89 9.61
CA ILE A 94 6.53 -4.83 8.77
C ILE A 94 6.52 -3.54 9.57
N TYR A 95 7.65 -2.85 9.59
CA TYR A 95 7.82 -1.64 10.39
C TYR A 95 7.80 -0.38 9.53
N CYS A 96 7.60 0.75 10.18
CA CYS A 96 7.38 2.03 9.49
C CYS A 96 8.54 2.44 8.57
N ASP A 97 9.77 2.08 8.92
CA ASP A 97 10.96 2.46 8.16
C ASP A 97 11.12 1.69 6.84
N THR A 98 10.44 0.55 6.70
CA THR A 98 10.51 -0.27 5.48
C THR A 98 9.14 -0.51 4.84
N LEU A 99 8.10 0.14 5.33
CA LEU A 99 6.73 -0.10 4.88
C LEU A 99 6.60 0.13 3.37
N GLY A 100 7.01 1.30 2.89
CA GLY A 100 6.90 1.65 1.48
C GLY A 100 7.74 0.75 0.57
N SER A 101 8.99 0.48 0.94
CA SER A 101 9.86 -0.36 0.14
C SER A 101 9.38 -1.80 0.08
N THR A 102 8.80 -2.32 1.15
CA THR A 102 8.23 -3.66 1.17
C THR A 102 7.05 -3.77 0.22
N ILE A 103 6.14 -2.79 0.25
CA ILE A 103 5.00 -2.75 -0.67
C ILE A 103 5.51 -2.68 -2.12
N ASP A 104 6.49 -1.85 -2.38
CA ASP A 104 7.04 -1.68 -3.72
C ASP A 104 7.62 -3.00 -4.27
N GLU A 105 8.31 -3.76 -3.44
CA GLU A 105 8.82 -5.07 -3.82
C GLU A 105 7.71 -6.06 -4.15
N LEU A 106 6.57 -5.96 -3.47
CA LEU A 106 5.45 -6.86 -3.68
C LEU A 106 4.63 -6.54 -4.93
N ILE A 107 4.52 -5.27 -5.29
CA ILE A 107 3.59 -4.87 -6.35
C ILE A 107 4.25 -4.37 -7.62
N GLU A 108 5.49 -3.90 -7.57
CA GLU A 108 6.12 -3.24 -8.72
C GLU A 108 7.48 -3.77 -9.07
N ARG A 109 8.32 -4.12 -8.10
CA ARG A 109 9.72 -4.46 -8.34
C ARG A 109 9.90 -5.94 -8.69
N PRO A 110 10.25 -6.28 -9.95
CA PRO A 110 10.52 -7.67 -10.32
C PRO A 110 11.74 -8.23 -9.59
N ALA A 111 11.69 -9.53 -9.29
CA ALA A 111 12.79 -10.21 -8.64
C ALA A 111 14.07 -10.16 -9.51
N GLY A 112 15.20 -9.90 -8.87
CA GLY A 112 16.48 -9.84 -9.53
C GLY A 112 16.82 -8.52 -10.22
N MET A 113 15.92 -7.56 -10.21
CA MET A 113 16.17 -6.24 -10.77
C MET A 113 17.05 -5.41 -9.83
N ASN A 114 18.13 -4.80 -10.33
CA ASN A 114 18.95 -3.92 -9.51
C ASN A 114 18.28 -2.56 -9.33
N ASP A 115 18.75 -1.79 -8.35
CA ASP A 115 18.12 -0.52 -7.99
C ASP A 115 18.11 0.50 -9.11
N GLU A 116 19.20 0.58 -9.88
CA GLU A 116 19.30 1.52 -10.99
C GLU A 116 18.30 1.18 -12.09
N THR A 117 18.27 -0.08 -12.50
CA THR A 117 17.35 -0.55 -13.55
C THR A 117 15.90 -0.36 -13.12
N TYR A 118 15.59 -0.68 -11.88
CA TYR A 118 14.25 -0.51 -11.34
C TYR A 118 13.83 0.95 -11.32
N ARG A 119 14.72 1.83 -10.87
CA ARG A 119 14.44 3.27 -10.81
C ARG A 119 14.14 3.84 -12.18
N ASN A 120 14.93 3.47 -13.20
CA ASN A 120 14.70 3.91 -14.57
C ASN A 120 13.35 3.43 -15.09
N LYS A 121 12.98 2.19 -14.78
CA LYS A 121 11.70 1.64 -15.19
C LYS A 121 10.53 2.34 -14.49
N ALA A 122 10.65 2.62 -13.21
CA ALA A 122 9.62 3.34 -12.46
C ALA A 122 9.37 4.73 -13.05
N LEU A 123 10.42 5.42 -13.44
CA LEU A 123 10.31 6.73 -14.10
C LEU A 123 9.59 6.64 -15.44
N GLN A 124 9.90 5.62 -16.24
CA GLN A 124 9.24 5.40 -17.54
C GLN A 124 7.76 5.07 -17.35
N ASP A 125 7.42 4.21 -16.40
CA ASP A 125 6.04 3.83 -16.13
C ASP A 125 5.22 5.03 -15.62
N SER A 126 5.81 5.85 -14.76
CA SER A 126 5.17 7.06 -14.26
C SER A 126 4.90 8.05 -15.40
N ALA A 127 5.86 8.23 -16.28
CA ALA A 127 5.70 9.11 -17.44
C ALA A 127 4.58 8.63 -18.36
N LYS A 128 4.49 7.33 -18.61
CA LYS A 128 3.40 6.75 -19.41
C LYS A 128 2.04 7.00 -18.80
N LYS A 129 1.92 6.80 -17.48
CA LYS A 129 0.66 7.03 -16.76
C LYS A 129 0.26 8.49 -16.81
N MET A 130 1.22 9.39 -16.64
CA MET A 130 0.95 10.83 -16.74
C MET A 130 0.50 11.23 -18.15
N ASN A 131 1.14 10.70 -19.19
CA ASN A 131 0.77 10.99 -20.57
C ASN A 131 -0.65 10.52 -20.88
N MET A 132 -1.06 9.39 -20.33
CA MET A 132 -2.42 8.89 -20.49
C MET A 132 -3.46 9.79 -19.83
N GLN A 133 -3.09 10.50 -18.78
CA GLN A 133 -3.99 11.41 -18.08
C GLN A 133 -4.17 12.74 -18.81
N THR A 134 -3.25 13.13 -19.66
CA THR A 134 -3.30 14.41 -20.38
C THR A 134 -4.02 14.33 -21.73
N ILE A 135 -4.37 13.15 -22.14
CA ILE A 135 -5.14 12.93 -23.36
C ILE A 135 -6.64 12.88 -23.04
#